data_a83b913e968b020de4416294245ace7f
#
_entry.id   a83b913e968b020de4416294245ace7f
#
_cell.length_a   1.000
_cell.length_b   1.000
_cell.length_c   1.000
_cell.angle_alpha   90.00
_cell.angle_beta   90.00
_cell.angle_gamma   90.00
#
_symmetry.space_group_name_H-M   'P 1'
#
loop_
_entity.id
_entity.type
_entity.pdbx_description
1 polymer ?
#
loop_
_entity_poly.entity_id
_entity_poly.type
_entity_poly.pdbx_seq_one_letter_code
_entity_poly.pdbx_strand_id
1 'polypeptide(L)'
;MKKKLAILFLLLSVAVGGAYYVRSYKEGDILFQVSKSGQSPLIQKATGSKWSHCGVVVEKEKQLYVLEASKKVKLTPLKEWIKRGKDGKVKKMRVKKEPVKIKYKKYLGKPYDLAFQFDNGKWYCSELIYDIYKTQLGIELCKPRKIREYRIEGMEDVLKKRGMDLDQWVVAPCDLLNY
;
A
#
# COMPACT_ATOMS: atom_id res chain seq x y z
N MET A 1 -37.38 -28.51 -6.28
CA MET A 1 -36.45 -28.24 -7.36
C MET A 1 -36.08 -26.76 -7.50
N LYS A 2 -37.04 -25.82 -7.50
CA LYS A 2 -36.77 -24.36 -7.68
C LYS A 2 -35.79 -23.73 -6.67
N LYS A 3 -35.83 -24.13 -5.37
CA LYS A 3 -34.90 -23.60 -4.34
C LYS A 3 -33.45 -24.04 -4.55
N LYS A 4 -33.17 -25.28 -5.00
CA LYS A 4 -31.81 -25.76 -5.28
C LYS A 4 -31.20 -25.07 -6.49
N LEU A 5 -32.02 -24.76 -7.51
CA LEU A 5 -31.58 -24.05 -8.72
C LEU A 5 -31.19 -22.57 -8.41
N ALA A 6 -31.99 -21.89 -7.55
CA ALA A 6 -31.69 -20.51 -7.11
C ALA A 6 -30.37 -20.41 -6.31
N ILE A 7 -30.10 -21.38 -5.44
CA ILE A 7 -28.85 -21.43 -4.67
C ILE A 7 -27.65 -21.67 -5.59
N LEU A 8 -27.79 -22.54 -6.60
CA LEU A 8 -26.73 -22.82 -7.56
C LEU A 8 -26.42 -21.56 -8.41
N PHE A 9 -27.43 -20.81 -8.86
CA PHE A 9 -27.24 -19.54 -9.57
C PHE A 9 -26.57 -18.49 -8.71
N LEU A 10 -26.92 -18.38 -7.43
CA LEU A 10 -26.29 -17.44 -6.49
C LEU A 10 -24.82 -17.78 -6.26
N LEU A 11 -24.48 -19.05 -6.08
CA LEU A 11 -23.11 -19.52 -5.91
C LEU A 11 -22.26 -19.29 -7.18
N LEU A 12 -22.83 -19.50 -8.37
CA LEU A 12 -22.15 -19.21 -9.64
C LEU A 12 -21.87 -17.72 -9.82
N SER A 13 -22.84 -16.85 -9.51
CA SER A 13 -22.67 -15.39 -9.64
C SER A 13 -21.60 -14.84 -8.68
N VAL A 14 -21.51 -15.36 -7.46
CA VAL A 14 -20.47 -14.99 -6.49
C VAL A 14 -19.09 -15.47 -6.95
N ALA A 15 -18.99 -16.69 -7.51
CA ALA A 15 -17.74 -17.22 -8.03
C ALA A 15 -17.23 -16.44 -9.25
N VAL A 16 -18.12 -16.11 -10.18
CA VAL A 16 -17.79 -15.34 -11.39
C VAL A 16 -17.45 -13.89 -11.03
N GLY A 17 -18.21 -13.25 -10.15
CA GLY A 17 -17.93 -11.90 -9.66
C GLY A 17 -16.59 -11.81 -8.91
N GLY A 18 -16.29 -12.79 -8.07
CA GLY A 18 -15.00 -12.87 -7.36
C GLY A 18 -13.82 -13.09 -8.30
N ALA A 19 -13.96 -13.90 -9.34
CA ALA A 19 -12.93 -14.13 -10.34
C ALA A 19 -12.70 -12.89 -11.23
N TYR A 20 -13.77 -12.20 -11.63
CA TYR A 20 -13.68 -10.96 -12.40
C TYR A 20 -13.00 -9.84 -11.59
N TYR A 21 -13.34 -9.70 -10.31
CA TYR A 21 -12.76 -8.71 -9.43
C TYR A 21 -11.23 -8.90 -9.29
N VAL A 22 -10.75 -10.12 -9.11
CA VAL A 22 -9.31 -10.42 -9.02
C VAL A 22 -8.60 -10.21 -10.36
N ARG A 23 -9.24 -10.52 -11.49
CA ARG A 23 -8.69 -10.29 -12.84
C ARG A 23 -8.49 -8.81 -13.17
N SER A 24 -9.12 -7.90 -12.43
CA SER A 24 -8.95 -6.45 -12.64
C SER A 24 -7.60 -5.91 -12.11
N TYR A 25 -6.87 -6.69 -11.28
CA TYR A 25 -5.56 -6.33 -10.76
C TYR A 25 -4.44 -6.98 -11.57
N LYS A 26 -3.34 -6.25 -11.74
CA LYS A 26 -2.14 -6.71 -12.45
C LYS A 26 -0.90 -6.44 -11.59
N GLU A 27 0.17 -7.20 -11.82
CA GLU A 27 1.47 -6.93 -11.20
C GLU A 27 1.91 -5.49 -11.53
N GLY A 28 2.36 -4.76 -10.52
CA GLY A 28 2.68 -3.34 -10.62
C GLY A 28 1.52 -2.38 -10.27
N ASP A 29 0.28 -2.84 -10.06
CA ASP A 29 -0.76 -1.95 -9.54
C ASP A 29 -0.42 -1.50 -8.13
N ILE A 30 -0.48 -0.21 -7.85
CA ILE A 30 -0.36 0.35 -6.51
C ILE A 30 -1.74 0.41 -5.87
N LEU A 31 -1.85 -0.12 -4.65
CA LEU A 31 -3.10 -0.15 -3.90
C LEU A 31 -3.01 0.70 -2.65
N PHE A 32 -4.06 1.48 -2.39
CA PHE A 32 -4.18 2.33 -1.21
C PHE A 32 -5.41 1.92 -0.40
N GLN A 33 -5.26 1.94 0.92
CA GLN A 33 -6.36 1.66 1.85
C GLN A 33 -6.30 2.56 3.08
N VAL A 34 -7.42 2.67 3.77
CA VAL A 34 -7.47 3.16 5.14
C VAL A 34 -7.08 2.01 6.04
N SER A 35 -5.91 2.09 6.67
CA SER A 35 -5.44 1.06 7.60
C SER A 35 -6.21 1.12 8.93
N LYS A 36 -6.40 -0.05 9.56
CA LYS A 36 -6.91 -0.16 10.95
C LYS A 36 -5.80 -0.12 11.99
N SER A 37 -4.56 0.21 11.60
CA SER A 37 -3.43 0.35 12.53
C SER A 37 -3.54 1.62 13.37
N GLY A 38 -2.92 1.62 14.56
CA GLY A 38 -2.87 2.81 15.42
C GLY A 38 -2.15 4.01 14.81
N GLN A 39 -1.36 3.81 13.76
CA GLN A 39 -0.71 4.91 13.02
C GLN A 39 -1.64 5.61 12.02
N SER A 40 -2.73 4.95 11.61
CA SER A 40 -3.62 5.46 10.56
C SER A 40 -4.16 6.87 10.85
N PRO A 41 -4.67 7.19 12.05
CA PRO A 41 -5.15 8.53 12.36
C PRO A 41 -4.05 9.60 12.28
N LEU A 42 -2.83 9.27 12.71
CA LEU A 42 -1.69 10.19 12.66
C LEU A 42 -1.30 10.50 11.20
N ILE A 43 -1.20 9.48 10.36
CA ILE A 43 -0.90 9.65 8.93
C ILE A 43 -2.00 10.47 8.26
N GLN A 44 -3.27 10.19 8.55
CA GLN A 44 -4.40 10.93 7.99
C GLN A 44 -4.37 12.41 8.43
N LYS A 45 -4.10 12.69 9.71
CA LYS A 45 -3.96 14.06 10.23
C LYS A 45 -2.82 14.79 9.52
N ALA A 46 -1.62 14.21 9.51
CA ALA A 46 -0.44 14.83 8.92
C ALA A 46 -0.62 15.10 7.42
N THR A 47 -1.24 14.20 6.69
CA THR A 47 -1.36 14.30 5.23
C THR A 47 -2.64 15.01 4.76
N GLY A 48 -3.65 15.16 5.61
CA GLY A 48 -4.98 15.61 5.21
C GLY A 48 -5.70 14.63 4.27
N SER A 49 -5.21 13.40 4.15
CA SER A 49 -5.74 12.37 3.25
C SER A 49 -6.32 11.20 4.04
N LYS A 50 -7.38 10.58 3.53
CA LYS A 50 -7.91 9.36 4.13
C LYS A 50 -7.00 8.14 3.93
N TRP A 51 -6.13 8.15 2.93
CA TRP A 51 -5.27 7.01 2.59
C TRP A 51 -4.06 6.96 3.51
N SER A 52 -3.99 5.93 4.34
CA SER A 52 -2.97 5.81 5.39
C SER A 52 -2.04 4.61 5.23
N HIS A 53 -2.27 3.78 4.18
CA HIS A 53 -1.43 2.64 3.89
C HIS A 53 -1.47 2.31 2.40
N CYS A 54 -0.36 1.79 1.87
CA CYS A 54 -0.26 1.37 0.49
C CYS A 54 0.61 0.11 0.34
N GLY A 55 0.50 -0.52 -0.81
CA GLY A 55 1.28 -1.67 -1.22
C GLY A 55 1.25 -1.81 -2.74
N VAL A 56 2.13 -2.61 -3.31
CA VAL A 56 2.19 -2.89 -4.75
C VAL A 56 1.82 -4.35 -5.01
N VAL A 57 1.01 -4.57 -6.04
CA VAL A 57 0.63 -5.92 -6.47
C VAL A 57 1.83 -6.61 -7.10
N VAL A 58 2.09 -7.84 -6.68
CA VAL A 58 3.09 -8.74 -7.26
C VAL A 58 2.48 -10.11 -7.53
N GLU A 59 3.01 -10.80 -8.52
CA GLU A 59 2.60 -12.17 -8.82
C GLU A 59 3.63 -13.18 -8.29
N LYS A 60 3.16 -14.19 -7.60
CA LYS A 60 3.93 -15.35 -7.18
C LYS A 60 3.12 -16.61 -7.45
N GLU A 61 3.70 -17.57 -8.22
CA GLU A 61 3.06 -18.86 -8.52
C GLU A 61 1.64 -18.71 -9.10
N LYS A 62 1.47 -17.77 -10.05
CA LYS A 62 0.19 -17.42 -10.70
C LYS A 62 -0.88 -16.89 -9.72
N GLN A 63 -0.49 -16.46 -8.52
CA GLN A 63 -1.37 -15.84 -7.53
C GLN A 63 -0.92 -14.40 -7.27
N LEU A 64 -1.90 -13.52 -7.01
CA LEU A 64 -1.64 -12.12 -6.71
C LEU A 64 -1.52 -11.87 -5.21
N TYR A 65 -0.47 -11.18 -4.85
CA TYR A 65 -0.16 -10.70 -3.51
C TYR A 65 0.02 -9.19 -3.53
N VAL A 66 -0.05 -8.59 -2.37
CA VAL A 66 0.40 -7.21 -2.16
C VAL A 66 1.70 -7.27 -1.38
N LEU A 67 2.77 -6.75 -1.97
CA LEU A 67 4.00 -6.44 -1.27
C LEU A 67 3.77 -5.18 -0.46
N GLU A 68 3.94 -5.27 0.84
CA GLU A 68 3.70 -4.17 1.77
C GLU A 68 4.73 -4.14 2.89
N ALA A 69 5.04 -2.94 3.41
CA ALA A 69 5.70 -2.76 4.69
C ALA A 69 4.63 -2.50 5.77
N SER A 70 4.58 -3.35 6.80
CA SER A 70 3.69 -3.24 7.95
C SER A 70 4.50 -3.43 9.24
N LYS A 71 4.49 -4.59 9.91
CA LYS A 71 5.48 -4.88 10.97
C LYS A 71 6.86 -5.18 10.38
N LYS A 72 6.86 -5.75 9.19
CA LYS A 72 8.01 -6.00 8.31
C LYS A 72 7.52 -6.02 6.86
N VAL A 73 8.43 -5.99 5.92
CA VAL A 73 8.09 -6.18 4.49
C VAL A 73 7.68 -7.62 4.25
N LYS A 74 6.51 -7.81 3.67
CA LYS A 74 5.93 -9.13 3.41
C LYS A 74 5.01 -9.16 2.20
N LEU A 75 4.70 -10.37 1.76
CA LEU A 75 3.61 -10.63 0.82
C LEU A 75 2.34 -10.95 1.61
N THR A 76 1.26 -10.26 1.30
CA THR A 76 -0.09 -10.55 1.82
C THR A 76 -0.98 -10.93 0.64
N PRO A 77 -1.70 -12.06 0.67
CA PRO A 77 -2.63 -12.41 -0.40
C PRO A 77 -3.57 -11.24 -0.72
N LEU A 78 -3.78 -10.95 -2.01
CA LEU A 78 -4.52 -9.75 -2.44
C LEU A 78 -5.90 -9.63 -1.76
N LYS A 79 -6.66 -10.73 -1.71
CA LYS A 79 -8.00 -10.74 -1.08
C LYS A 79 -7.95 -10.41 0.41
N GLU A 80 -6.97 -10.94 1.13
CA GLU A 80 -6.78 -10.68 2.57
C GLU A 80 -6.38 -9.21 2.80
N TRP A 81 -5.48 -8.69 1.96
CA TRP A 81 -5.06 -7.30 2.05
C TRP A 81 -6.23 -6.34 1.88
N ILE A 82 -7.09 -6.57 0.89
CA ILE A 82 -8.30 -5.78 0.65
C ILE A 82 -9.26 -5.86 1.84
N LYS A 83 -9.56 -7.07 2.33
CA LYS A 83 -10.47 -7.30 3.47
C LYS A 83 -9.99 -6.62 4.76
N ARG A 84 -8.67 -6.53 4.96
CA ARG A 84 -8.07 -5.94 6.16
C ARG A 84 -8.26 -4.42 6.24
N GLY A 85 -8.36 -3.72 5.12
CA GLY A 85 -8.65 -2.29 5.08
C GLY A 85 -10.00 -1.95 5.71
N LYS A 86 -10.20 -0.69 6.08
CA LYS A 86 -11.48 -0.20 6.56
C LYS A 86 -12.54 -0.36 5.45
N ASP A 87 -13.64 -1.02 5.77
CA ASP A 87 -14.77 -1.30 4.86
C ASP A 87 -14.39 -2.05 3.57
N GLY A 88 -13.21 -2.70 3.54
CA GLY A 88 -12.70 -3.37 2.33
C GLY A 88 -12.47 -2.43 1.14
N LYS A 89 -12.48 -1.11 1.36
CA LYS A 89 -12.33 -0.11 0.29
C LYS A 89 -10.87 0.08 -0.08
N VAL A 90 -10.60 -0.01 -1.39
CA VAL A 90 -9.27 0.14 -1.97
C VAL A 90 -9.32 1.13 -3.14
N LYS A 91 -8.35 2.02 -3.21
CA LYS A 91 -8.06 2.79 -4.43
C LYS A 91 -6.91 2.10 -5.15
N LYS A 92 -7.10 1.78 -6.41
CA LYS A 92 -6.08 1.24 -7.31
C LYS A 92 -5.52 2.35 -8.19
N MET A 93 -4.19 2.39 -8.32
CA MET A 93 -3.49 3.22 -9.30
C MET A 93 -2.65 2.32 -10.19
N ARG A 94 -2.77 2.50 -11.50
CA ARG A 94 -1.99 1.78 -12.51
C ARG A 94 -1.14 2.78 -13.28
N VAL A 95 0.17 2.69 -13.13
CA VAL A 95 1.14 3.57 -13.76
C VAL A 95 1.49 3.11 -15.17
N LYS A 96 1.66 1.81 -15.37
CA LYS A 96 1.92 1.18 -16.68
C LYS A 96 0.69 0.40 -17.16
N LYS A 97 0.35 0.51 -18.46
CA LYS A 97 -0.76 -0.26 -19.07
C LYS A 97 -0.54 -1.76 -18.95
N GLU A 98 0.68 -2.20 -19.25
CA GLU A 98 1.07 -3.61 -19.16
C GLU A 98 1.56 -3.97 -17.76
N PRO A 99 1.42 -5.25 -17.34
CA PRO A 99 2.00 -5.74 -16.09
C PRO A 99 3.52 -5.53 -16.07
N VAL A 100 4.05 -5.13 -14.94
CA VAL A 100 5.48 -4.94 -14.76
C VAL A 100 6.01 -5.92 -13.72
N LYS A 101 7.11 -6.59 -14.01
CA LYS A 101 7.72 -7.56 -13.10
C LYS A 101 8.44 -6.85 -11.96
N ILE A 102 8.01 -7.10 -10.73
CA ILE A 102 8.61 -6.51 -9.53
C ILE A 102 9.57 -7.50 -8.87
N LYS A 103 10.84 -7.12 -8.75
CA LYS A 103 11.87 -7.90 -8.04
C LYS A 103 11.75 -7.63 -6.55
N TYR A 104 10.85 -8.35 -5.86
CA TYR A 104 10.49 -8.07 -4.47
C TYR A 104 11.32 -8.81 -3.43
N LYS A 105 12.04 -9.89 -3.80
CA LYS A 105 12.74 -10.77 -2.84
C LYS A 105 13.73 -10.04 -1.94
N LYS A 106 14.46 -9.03 -2.48
CA LYS A 106 15.45 -8.26 -1.72
C LYS A 106 14.88 -7.45 -0.55
N TYR A 107 13.58 -7.17 -0.57
CA TYR A 107 12.90 -6.40 0.47
C TYR A 107 12.28 -7.28 1.56
N LEU A 108 11.97 -8.56 1.26
CA LEU A 108 11.26 -9.43 2.19
C LEU A 108 11.96 -9.57 3.53
N GLY A 109 11.17 -9.52 4.61
CA GLY A 109 11.64 -9.66 5.99
C GLY A 109 12.27 -8.40 6.59
N LYS A 110 12.58 -7.37 5.79
CA LYS A 110 13.12 -6.10 6.29
C LYS A 110 12.16 -5.46 7.30
N PRO A 111 12.67 -4.87 8.40
CA PRO A 111 11.83 -4.29 9.45
C PRO A 111 11.06 -3.06 8.97
N TYR A 112 9.96 -2.74 9.67
CA TYR A 112 9.21 -1.51 9.42
C TYR A 112 9.93 -0.31 10.05
N ASP A 113 9.98 0.79 9.30
CA ASP A 113 10.55 2.04 9.79
C ASP A 113 9.48 2.94 10.42
N LEU A 114 9.57 3.14 11.74
CA LEU A 114 8.69 4.04 12.49
C LEU A 114 9.15 5.49 12.45
N ALA A 115 10.42 5.73 12.12
CA ALA A 115 11.00 7.06 11.99
C ALA A 115 10.82 7.65 10.58
N PHE A 116 10.34 6.84 9.63
CA PHE A 116 10.11 7.24 8.24
C PHE A 116 11.35 7.84 7.56
N GLN A 117 12.52 7.26 7.79
CA GLN A 117 13.78 7.71 7.21
C GLN A 117 14.13 6.90 5.96
N PHE A 118 14.69 7.57 4.94
CA PHE A 118 15.25 6.88 3.79
C PHE A 118 16.60 6.21 4.12
N ASP A 119 16.94 5.20 3.33
CA ASP A 119 18.28 4.58 3.27
C ASP A 119 18.82 4.01 4.59
N ASN A 120 17.95 3.61 5.53
CA ASN A 120 18.34 3.08 6.83
C ASN A 120 18.19 1.54 6.97
N GLY A 121 17.92 0.84 5.85
CA GLY A 121 17.73 -0.61 5.81
C GLY A 121 16.38 -1.10 6.36
N LYS A 122 15.51 -0.19 6.79
CA LYS A 122 14.11 -0.42 7.18
C LYS A 122 13.20 0.18 6.11
N TRP A 123 11.93 -0.14 6.14
CA TRP A 123 10.99 0.31 5.11
C TRP A 123 9.64 0.69 5.71
N TYR A 124 9.11 1.83 5.33
CA TYR A 124 7.69 2.13 5.52
C TYR A 124 6.91 1.99 4.20
N CYS A 125 5.59 1.99 4.25
CA CYS A 125 4.77 1.52 3.14
C CYS A 125 4.97 2.30 1.83
N SER A 126 5.00 3.61 1.88
CA SER A 126 5.11 4.47 0.70
C SER A 126 6.54 4.59 0.18
N GLU A 127 7.54 4.57 1.06
CA GLU A 127 8.94 4.50 0.67
C GLU A 127 9.25 3.23 -0.15
N LEU A 128 8.76 2.07 0.31
CA LEU A 128 8.93 0.80 -0.39
C LEU A 128 8.43 0.89 -1.84
N ILE A 129 7.29 1.51 -2.06
CA ILE A 129 6.72 1.66 -3.40
C ILE A 129 7.50 2.69 -4.21
N TYR A 130 7.85 3.82 -3.59
CA TYR A 130 8.65 4.86 -4.21
C TYR A 130 10.00 4.29 -4.71
N ASP A 131 10.73 3.55 -3.85
CA ASP A 131 11.99 2.92 -4.22
C ASP A 131 11.83 1.91 -5.36
N ILE A 132 10.83 1.02 -5.28
CA ILE A 132 10.55 0.03 -6.34
C ILE A 132 10.37 0.72 -7.69
N TYR A 133 9.52 1.73 -7.75
CA TYR A 133 9.25 2.43 -9.00
C TYR A 133 10.45 3.20 -9.51
N LYS A 134 11.15 3.89 -8.64
CA LYS A 134 12.35 4.67 -8.99
C LYS A 134 13.50 3.77 -9.45
N THR A 135 13.83 2.74 -8.65
CA THR A 135 15.03 1.92 -8.91
C THR A 135 14.83 0.81 -9.95
N GLN A 136 13.63 0.25 -10.07
CA GLN A 136 13.37 -0.86 -10.97
C GLN A 136 12.72 -0.45 -12.28
N LEU A 137 11.95 0.64 -12.29
CA LEU A 137 11.16 1.07 -13.45
C LEU A 137 11.61 2.43 -14.00
N GLY A 138 12.53 3.14 -13.31
CA GLY A 138 12.97 4.48 -13.70
C GLY A 138 11.87 5.53 -13.60
N ILE A 139 10.85 5.32 -12.73
CA ILE A 139 9.68 6.17 -12.59
C ILE A 139 9.70 6.85 -11.22
N GLU A 140 9.84 8.14 -11.19
CA GLU A 140 9.67 8.95 -9.97
C GLU A 140 8.21 9.30 -9.78
N LEU A 141 7.50 8.59 -8.87
CA LEU A 141 6.06 8.75 -8.63
C LEU A 141 5.68 10.10 -8.02
N CYS A 142 6.59 10.71 -7.29
CA CYS A 142 6.41 12.03 -6.66
C CYS A 142 7.76 12.58 -6.25
N LYS A 143 7.80 13.88 -5.91
CA LYS A 143 8.93 14.46 -5.19
C LYS A 143 8.75 14.19 -3.69
N PRO A 144 9.76 13.65 -2.97
CA PRO A 144 9.74 13.60 -1.51
C PRO A 144 9.52 15.00 -0.92
N ARG A 145 8.93 15.05 0.26
CA ARG A 145 8.66 16.30 0.98
C ARG A 145 9.32 16.25 2.36
N LYS A 146 9.60 17.41 2.92
CA LYS A 146 10.09 17.49 4.32
C LYS A 146 8.93 17.28 5.29
N ILE A 147 9.20 16.70 6.45
CA ILE A 147 8.18 16.49 7.52
C ILE A 147 7.45 17.79 7.84
N ARG A 148 8.17 18.93 7.93
CA ARG A 148 7.59 20.25 8.21
C ARG A 148 6.54 20.73 7.19
N GLU A 149 6.49 20.14 6.01
CA GLU A 149 5.54 20.49 4.96
C GLU A 149 4.19 19.76 5.11
N TYR A 150 4.06 18.89 6.09
CA TYR A 150 2.81 18.22 6.44
C TYR A 150 2.12 18.93 7.61
N ARG A 151 0.89 18.53 7.91
CA ARG A 151 0.09 19.08 9.03
C ARG A 151 0.51 18.40 10.33
N ILE A 152 1.56 18.93 10.95
CA ILE A 152 2.21 18.30 12.13
C ILE A 152 1.84 18.96 13.45
N GLU A 153 0.99 19.97 13.46
CA GLU A 153 0.57 20.70 14.66
C GLU A 153 -0.04 19.72 15.69
N GLY A 154 0.48 19.76 16.92
CA GLY A 154 0.11 18.84 18.01
C GLY A 154 0.56 17.41 17.79
N MET A 155 1.67 17.20 17.03
CA MET A 155 2.32 15.91 16.84
C MET A 155 3.75 15.89 17.36
N GLU A 156 4.20 16.95 18.04
CA GLU A 156 5.58 17.18 18.46
C GLU A 156 6.12 16.01 19.30
N ASP A 157 5.34 15.54 20.27
CA ASP A 157 5.71 14.40 21.13
C ASP A 157 5.89 13.11 20.34
N VAL A 158 5.03 12.87 19.34
CA VAL A 158 5.12 11.68 18.50
C VAL A 158 6.37 11.74 17.63
N LEU A 159 6.65 12.90 17.03
CA LEU A 159 7.83 13.12 16.20
C LEU A 159 9.09 12.91 17.03
N LYS A 160 9.19 13.55 18.19
CA LYS A 160 10.32 13.40 19.14
C LYS A 160 10.51 11.95 19.60
N LYS A 161 9.44 11.28 20.02
CA LYS A 161 9.49 9.87 20.47
C LYS A 161 9.97 8.93 19.37
N ARG A 162 9.74 9.24 18.11
CA ARG A 162 10.17 8.45 16.95
C ARG A 162 11.51 8.86 16.39
N GLY A 163 12.15 9.90 16.94
CA GLY A 163 13.41 10.43 16.44
C GLY A 163 13.30 11.03 15.02
N MET A 164 12.14 11.64 14.71
CA MET A 164 11.88 12.24 13.41
C MET A 164 12.37 13.69 13.38
N ASP A 165 13.16 14.01 12.36
CA ASP A 165 13.61 15.37 12.09
C ASP A 165 12.62 16.10 11.16
N LEU A 166 12.34 17.37 11.43
CA LEU A 166 11.44 18.19 10.61
C LEU A 166 11.98 18.42 9.19
N ASP A 167 13.29 18.37 9.03
CA ASP A 167 13.96 18.53 7.74
C ASP A 167 14.20 17.22 6.99
N GLN A 168 13.91 16.07 7.60
CA GLN A 168 14.03 14.80 6.89
C GLN A 168 13.01 14.68 5.75
N TRP A 169 13.46 14.09 4.66
CA TRP A 169 12.63 13.79 3.50
C TRP A 169 11.79 12.54 3.73
N VAL A 170 10.52 12.60 3.32
CA VAL A 170 9.57 11.49 3.40
C VAL A 170 8.66 11.46 2.19
N VAL A 171 8.02 10.32 1.96
CA VAL A 171 6.94 10.15 0.98
C VAL A 171 5.74 9.57 1.71
N ALA A 172 4.61 10.27 1.68
CA ALA A 172 3.36 9.75 2.24
C ALA A 172 2.56 8.98 1.19
N PRO A 173 1.61 8.11 1.59
CA PRO A 173 0.75 7.40 0.63
C PRO A 173 -0.01 8.32 -0.32
N CYS A 174 -0.43 9.51 0.14
CA CYS A 174 -1.13 10.48 -0.71
C CYS A 174 -0.23 11.13 -1.76
N ASP A 175 1.07 11.27 -1.49
CA ASP A 175 2.00 11.89 -2.44
C ASP A 175 2.14 11.04 -3.70
N LEU A 176 2.13 9.70 -3.53
CA LEU A 176 2.15 8.75 -4.65
C LEU A 176 0.90 8.84 -5.55
N LEU A 177 -0.21 9.38 -5.04
CA LEU A 177 -1.46 9.50 -5.80
C LEU A 177 -1.48 10.69 -6.77
N ASN A 178 -0.51 11.58 -6.68
CA ASN A 178 -0.43 12.80 -7.49
C ASN A 178 0.34 12.59 -8.81
N TYR A 179 0.76 11.33 -9.09
CA TYR A 179 1.42 10.92 -10.32
C TYR A 179 0.52 11.01 -11.56
#